data_8b799be3f02b51f3bafafb0003146583
#
_entry.id   8b799be3f02b51f3bafafb0003146583
#
_cell.length_a   1.000
_cell.length_b   1.000
_cell.length_c   1.000
_cell.angle_alpha   90.00
_cell.angle_beta   90.00
_cell.angle_gamma   90.00
#
_symmetry.space_group_name_H-M   'P 1'
#
loop_
_entity.id
_entity.type
_entity.pdbx_description
1 polymer ?
#
loop_
_entity_poly.entity_id
_entity_poly.type
_entity_poly.pdbx_seq_one_letter_code
_entity_poly.pdbx_strand_id
1 'polypeptide(L)'
;MSDGDGQTGETHIPGDFDGGHPASGLLALLGRSHTMAVLFALVREEPRPWRYSELEDRLDVSPNTLSTRLDELEAAGLIARRSYDEIPPRVEYEATRKAKDLQPVFAELREWAQTYDMDGTGQ
;
A
#
# COMPACT_ATOMS: atom_id res chain seq x y z
N MET A 1 20.83 1.90 -30.78
CA MET A 1 20.86 1.90 -30.42
C MET A 1 20.84 1.91 -30.13
N SER A 2 20.71 1.75 -29.98
CA SER A 2 20.63 1.72 -29.44
C SER A 2 20.50 1.73 -28.96
N ASP A 3 20.45 1.58 -28.75
CA ASP A 3 20.25 1.49 -28.07
C ASP A 3 20.05 1.37 -27.72
N GLY A 4 19.98 1.14 -27.70
CA GLY A 4 19.87 0.95 -27.08
C GLY A 4 19.56 0.71 -26.82
N ASP A 5 19.62 0.60 -26.77
CA ASP A 5 19.40 0.38 -26.30
C ASP A 5 19.20 0.10 -26.10
N GLY A 6 19.12 -0.09 -26.05
CA GLY A 6 19.13 -0.37 -25.62
C GLY A 6 18.79 -0.66 -25.30
N GLN A 7 18.68 -0.74 -24.90
CA GLN A 7 18.44 -0.96 -24.49
C GLN A 7 17.85 -1.43 -24.48
N THR A 8 17.43 -1.94 -24.51
CA THR A 8 16.94 -2.20 -24.67
C THR A 8 16.02 -2.63 -24.69
N GLY A 9 16.15 -3.18 -25.09
CA GLY A 9 15.15 -3.46 -25.10
C GLY A 9 14.17 -3.40 -24.17
N GLU A 10 14.37 -3.53 -23.42
CA GLU A 10 13.46 -3.39 -22.61
C GLU A 10 12.93 -2.18 -22.70
N THR A 11 11.83 -2.06 -22.61
CA THR A 11 11.21 -0.98 -22.57
C THR A 11 11.65 -0.23 -21.47
N HIS A 12 12.69 0.32 -21.59
CA HIS A 12 13.26 1.01 -20.51
C HIS A 12 12.64 2.37 -20.41
N ILE A 13 12.04 2.65 -19.30
CA ILE A 13 11.43 3.93 -19.06
C ILE A 13 12.45 4.84 -18.45
N PRO A 14 12.74 5.97 -19.06
CA PRO A 14 13.67 6.90 -18.47
C PRO A 14 13.17 7.31 -17.10
N GLY A 15 14.05 7.40 -16.14
CA GLY A 15 13.65 7.65 -14.77
C GLY A 15 13.48 6.36 -14.03
N ASP A 16 13.33 5.29 -14.81
CA ASP A 16 13.52 3.97 -14.38
C ASP A 16 12.63 3.48 -13.32
N PHE A 17 11.39 3.24 -13.70
CA PHE A 17 10.46 2.56 -12.80
C PHE A 17 10.84 1.11 -12.61
N ASP A 18 11.90 0.67 -13.23
CA ASP A 18 12.35 -0.70 -13.05
C ASP A 18 13.27 -0.86 -11.86
N GLY A 19 13.32 0.12 -10.97
CA GLY A 19 14.10 0.00 -9.76
C GLY A 19 14.90 1.23 -9.44
N GLY A 20 15.10 2.11 -10.42
CA GLY A 20 15.85 3.31 -10.20
C GLY A 20 15.02 4.51 -9.79
N HIS A 21 13.74 4.46 -10.02
CA HIS A 21 12.87 5.58 -9.68
C HIS A 21 12.61 5.60 -8.17
N PRO A 22 12.62 6.78 -7.54
CA PRO A 22 12.40 6.85 -6.09
C PRO A 22 11.10 6.21 -5.62
N ALA A 23 10.08 6.16 -6.48
CA ALA A 23 8.81 5.57 -6.10
C ALA A 23 8.70 4.09 -6.42
N SER A 24 9.74 3.47 -6.98
CA SER A 24 9.64 2.06 -7.42
C SER A 24 9.24 1.12 -6.31
N GLY A 25 9.86 1.25 -5.15
CA GLY A 25 9.56 0.37 -4.03
C GLY A 25 8.15 0.52 -3.55
N LEU A 26 7.69 1.75 -3.45
CA LEU A 26 6.32 2.01 -3.03
C LEU A 26 5.33 1.45 -4.03
N LEU A 27 5.55 1.69 -5.32
CA LEU A 27 4.62 1.23 -6.34
C LEU A 27 4.54 -0.29 -6.39
N ALA A 28 5.68 -0.96 -6.23
CA ALA A 28 5.70 -2.41 -6.17
C ALA A 28 4.90 -2.92 -4.97
N LEU A 29 5.06 -2.29 -3.83
CA LEU A 29 4.33 -2.66 -2.63
C LEU A 29 2.83 -2.44 -2.81
N LEU A 30 2.44 -1.26 -3.27
CA LEU A 30 1.02 -0.93 -3.43
C LEU A 30 0.35 -1.77 -4.50
N GLY A 31 1.11 -2.31 -5.42
CA GLY A 31 0.57 -3.15 -6.48
C GLY A 31 0.26 -4.57 -6.06
N ARG A 32 0.65 -4.97 -4.86
CA ARG A 32 0.32 -6.31 -4.39
C ARG A 32 -1.15 -6.37 -4.01
N SER A 33 -1.74 -7.55 -4.21
CA SER A 33 -3.17 -7.69 -3.97
C SER A 33 -3.54 -7.33 -2.53
N HIS A 34 -4.62 -6.58 -2.38
CA HIS A 34 -5.21 -6.20 -1.09
C HIS A 34 -4.40 -5.18 -0.27
N THR A 35 -3.21 -4.80 -0.72
CA THR A 35 -2.38 -3.87 0.04
C THR A 35 -3.07 -2.52 0.20
N MET A 36 -3.63 -2.00 -0.89
CA MET A 36 -4.31 -0.71 -0.83
C MET A 36 -5.52 -0.74 0.11
N ALA A 37 -6.25 -1.85 0.11
CA ALA A 37 -7.42 -1.97 0.97
C ALA A 37 -7.01 -1.93 2.44
N VAL A 38 -5.95 -2.66 2.79
CA VAL A 38 -5.45 -2.68 4.16
C VAL A 38 -4.99 -1.27 4.57
N LEU A 39 -4.19 -0.65 3.72
CA LEU A 39 -3.63 0.66 4.03
C LEU A 39 -4.73 1.71 4.16
N PHE A 40 -5.71 1.69 3.26
CA PHE A 40 -6.80 2.67 3.30
C PHE A 40 -7.64 2.52 4.56
N ALA A 41 -7.87 1.30 5.03
CA ALA A 41 -8.61 1.12 6.26
C ALA A 41 -7.91 1.83 7.42
N LEU A 42 -6.59 1.73 7.47
CA LEU A 42 -5.82 2.30 8.56
C LEU A 42 -5.63 3.81 8.45
N VAL A 43 -5.59 4.32 7.22
CA VAL A 43 -5.26 5.73 7.02
C VAL A 43 -6.50 6.60 6.90
N ARG A 44 -7.52 6.12 6.21
CA ARG A 44 -8.63 6.98 5.82
C ARG A 44 -9.92 6.73 6.57
N GLU A 45 -10.26 5.47 6.83
CA GLU A 45 -11.60 5.21 7.35
C GLU A 45 -11.73 5.59 8.80
N GLU A 46 -10.82 5.11 9.61
CA GLU A 46 -10.81 5.49 11.02
C GLU A 46 -9.37 5.55 11.46
N PRO A 47 -8.79 6.74 11.54
CA PRO A 47 -7.37 6.88 11.88
C PRO A 47 -7.15 6.60 13.36
N ARG A 48 -7.24 5.36 13.74
CA ARG A 48 -7.07 4.88 15.10
C ARG A 48 -6.36 3.54 15.04
N PRO A 49 -5.85 3.05 16.17
CA PRO A 49 -5.32 1.68 16.17
C PRO A 49 -6.42 0.67 15.89
N TRP A 50 -6.10 -0.31 15.09
CA TRP A 50 -7.02 -1.38 14.74
C TRP A 50 -6.47 -2.70 15.25
N ARG A 51 -7.33 -3.51 15.87
CA ARG A 51 -6.95 -4.88 16.20
C ARG A 51 -6.96 -5.74 14.96
N TYR A 52 -6.15 -6.78 14.98
CA TYR A 52 -6.11 -7.72 13.85
C TYR A 52 -7.50 -8.24 13.53
N SER A 53 -8.26 -8.63 14.56
CA SER A 53 -9.60 -9.17 14.34
C SER A 53 -10.54 -8.14 13.71
N GLU A 54 -10.36 -6.88 14.06
CA GLU A 54 -11.18 -5.82 13.47
C GLU A 54 -10.85 -5.65 11.98
N LEU A 55 -9.58 -5.75 11.64
CA LEU A 55 -9.20 -5.70 10.23
C LEU A 55 -9.73 -6.90 9.46
N GLU A 56 -9.68 -8.08 10.08
CA GLU A 56 -10.23 -9.27 9.46
C GLU A 56 -11.72 -9.10 9.17
N ASP A 57 -12.46 -8.56 10.13
CA ASP A 57 -13.89 -8.38 9.97
C ASP A 57 -14.23 -7.32 8.93
N ARG A 58 -13.40 -6.29 8.86
CA ARG A 58 -13.65 -5.17 7.96
C ARG A 58 -13.26 -5.46 6.52
N LEU A 59 -12.24 -6.29 6.33
CA LEU A 59 -11.66 -6.55 5.01
C LEU A 59 -11.98 -7.98 4.59
N ASP A 60 -12.31 -8.13 3.32
CA ASP A 60 -12.62 -9.46 2.80
C ASP A 60 -11.32 -10.07 2.28
N VAL A 61 -10.45 -10.46 3.19
CA VAL A 61 -9.12 -10.94 2.88
C VAL A 61 -8.82 -12.14 3.77
N SER A 62 -8.20 -13.16 3.22
CA SER A 62 -7.85 -14.33 4.00
C SER A 62 -6.84 -13.97 5.10
N PRO A 63 -6.83 -14.71 6.21
CA PRO A 63 -5.88 -14.41 7.29
C PRO A 63 -4.43 -14.44 6.85
N ASN A 64 -4.05 -15.39 6.02
CA ASN A 64 -2.67 -15.46 5.56
C ASN A 64 -2.30 -14.23 4.74
N THR A 65 -3.19 -13.81 3.85
CA THR A 65 -2.93 -12.63 3.03
C THR A 65 -2.86 -11.39 3.90
N LEU A 66 -3.81 -11.25 4.83
CA LEU A 66 -3.81 -10.10 5.73
C LEU A 66 -2.51 -10.01 6.52
N SER A 67 -2.07 -11.12 7.11
CA SER A 67 -0.83 -11.14 7.87
C SER A 67 0.36 -10.75 7.00
N THR A 68 0.42 -11.29 5.80
CA THR A 68 1.52 -11.00 4.89
C THR A 68 1.55 -9.51 4.51
N ARG A 69 0.38 -8.94 4.19
CA ARG A 69 0.33 -7.53 3.82
C ARG A 69 0.67 -6.62 4.99
N LEU A 70 0.23 -6.98 6.19
CA LEU A 70 0.57 -6.19 7.37
C LEU A 70 2.08 -6.23 7.62
N ASP A 71 2.70 -7.42 7.48
CA ASP A 71 4.15 -7.53 7.67
C ASP A 71 4.90 -6.67 6.65
N GLU A 72 4.44 -6.68 5.41
CA GLU A 72 5.10 -5.89 4.36
C GLU A 72 4.95 -4.40 4.60
N LEU A 73 3.77 -3.96 5.02
CA LEU A 73 3.54 -2.56 5.32
C LEU A 73 4.34 -2.11 6.53
N GLU A 74 4.47 -2.97 7.52
CA GLU A 74 5.26 -2.67 8.69
C GLU A 74 6.74 -2.55 8.31
N ALA A 75 7.24 -3.47 7.50
CA ALA A 75 8.63 -3.44 7.04
C ALA A 75 8.92 -2.16 6.25
N ALA A 76 7.92 -1.65 5.55
CA ALA A 76 8.06 -0.41 4.79
C ALA A 76 7.92 0.84 5.65
N GLY A 77 7.60 0.68 6.93
CA GLY A 77 7.43 1.81 7.83
C GLY A 77 6.10 2.54 7.68
N LEU A 78 5.14 1.92 6.99
CA LEU A 78 3.85 2.55 6.76
C LEU A 78 2.86 2.27 7.86
N ILE A 79 3.05 1.18 8.60
CA ILE A 79 2.23 0.91 9.77
C ILE A 79 3.13 0.52 10.93
N ALA A 80 2.62 0.71 12.13
CA ALA A 80 3.28 0.31 13.35
C ALA A 80 2.44 -0.76 14.03
N ARG A 81 3.11 -1.76 14.56
CA ARG A 81 2.46 -2.87 15.24
C ARG A 81 2.76 -2.76 16.72
N ARG A 82 1.73 -2.87 17.55
CA ARG A 82 1.89 -2.86 19.00
C ARG A 82 1.32 -4.12 19.59
N SER A 83 2.12 -4.77 20.41
CA SER A 83 1.68 -5.94 21.15
C SER A 83 1.47 -5.54 22.58
N TYR A 84 0.38 -6.01 23.16
CA TYR A 84 0.07 -5.75 24.56
C TYR A 84 0.14 -7.07 25.31
N ASP A 85 0.88 -7.05 26.42
CA ASP A 85 1.03 -8.23 27.25
C ASP A 85 -0.18 -8.34 28.16
N GLU A 86 -1.26 -8.85 27.59
CA GLU A 86 -2.55 -8.99 28.25
C GLU A 86 -3.03 -10.42 28.10
N ILE A 87 -4.10 -10.75 28.79
CA ILE A 87 -4.76 -12.03 28.68
C ILE A 87 -6.21 -11.77 28.32
N PRO A 88 -6.62 -12.10 27.07
CA PRO A 88 -5.78 -12.66 26.00
C PRO A 88 -4.87 -11.60 25.39
N PRO A 89 -3.81 -12.02 24.71
CA PRO A 89 -2.89 -11.08 24.08
C PRO A 89 -3.60 -10.23 23.04
N ARG A 90 -3.16 -8.99 22.90
CA ARG A 90 -3.75 -8.05 21.97
C ARG A 90 -2.67 -7.46 21.08
N VAL A 91 -2.96 -7.42 19.77
CA VAL A 91 -2.08 -6.81 18.80
C VAL A 91 -2.87 -5.75 18.06
N GLU A 92 -2.31 -4.56 17.95
CA GLU A 92 -2.93 -3.46 17.25
C GLU A 92 -2.01 -2.92 16.16
N TYR A 93 -2.62 -2.37 15.13
CA TYR A 93 -1.92 -1.78 13.99
C TYR A 93 -2.41 -0.36 13.77
N GLU A 94 -1.48 0.51 13.44
CA GLU A 94 -1.79 1.92 13.29
C GLU A 94 -0.98 2.49 12.15
N ALA A 95 -1.57 3.38 11.34
CA ALA A 95 -0.84 4.07 10.28
C ALA A 95 0.19 5.01 10.90
N THR A 96 1.39 5.01 10.33
CA THR A 96 2.44 5.92 10.76
C THR A 96 2.26 7.28 10.07
N ARG A 97 3.02 8.27 10.53
CA ARG A 97 3.03 9.56 9.87
C ARG A 97 3.44 9.43 8.41
N LYS A 98 4.38 8.54 8.14
CA LYS A 98 4.83 8.26 6.79
C LYS A 98 3.65 7.86 5.90
N ALA A 99 2.78 6.99 6.40
CA ALA A 99 1.61 6.57 5.65
C ALA A 99 0.60 7.70 5.51
N LYS A 100 0.40 8.46 6.57
CA LYS A 100 -0.58 9.56 6.53
C LYS A 100 -0.18 10.62 5.52
N ASP A 101 1.11 10.81 5.34
CA ASP A 101 1.61 11.78 4.38
C ASP A 101 1.36 11.35 2.93
N LEU A 102 0.95 10.10 2.71
CA LEU A 102 0.56 9.65 1.38
C LEU A 102 -0.86 10.05 1.01
N GLN A 103 -1.67 10.51 1.95
CA GLN A 103 -3.06 10.84 1.63
C GLN A 103 -3.20 11.85 0.49
N PRO A 104 -2.44 12.96 0.46
CA PRO A 104 -2.55 13.87 -0.67
C PRO A 104 -2.16 13.22 -1.99
N VAL A 105 -1.20 12.30 -1.96
CA VAL A 105 -0.78 11.60 -3.17
C VAL A 105 -1.92 10.74 -3.70
N PHE A 106 -2.57 10.02 -2.81
CA PHE A 106 -3.69 9.17 -3.21
C PHE A 106 -4.86 10.00 -3.72
N ALA A 107 -5.11 11.17 -3.12
CA ALA A 107 -6.17 12.04 -3.58
C ALA A 107 -5.92 12.51 -5.00
N GLU A 108 -4.69 12.91 -5.31
CA GLU A 108 -4.33 13.32 -6.64
C GLU A 108 -4.44 12.17 -7.64
N LEU A 109 -4.00 11.00 -7.21
CA LEU A 109 -4.07 9.82 -8.07
C LEU A 109 -5.52 9.48 -8.41
N ARG A 110 -6.39 9.58 -7.41
CA ARG A 110 -7.81 9.30 -7.61
C ARG A 110 -8.42 10.28 -8.61
N GLU A 111 -8.10 11.56 -8.48
CA GLU A 111 -8.61 12.56 -9.42
C GLU A 111 -8.15 12.28 -10.84
N TRP A 112 -6.88 11.93 -10.97
CA TRP A 112 -6.34 11.62 -12.29
C TRP A 112 -7.07 10.41 -12.88
N ALA A 113 -7.26 9.38 -12.08
CA ALA A 113 -7.89 8.16 -12.56
C ALA A 113 -9.33 8.41 -12.97
N GLN A 114 -10.05 9.24 -12.22
CA GLN A 114 -11.43 9.55 -12.55
C GLN A 114 -11.52 10.39 -13.83
N THR A 115 -10.60 11.33 -13.99
CA THR A 115 -10.58 12.17 -15.20
C THR A 115 -10.41 11.33 -16.46
N TYR A 116 -9.66 10.27 -16.39
CA TYR A 116 -9.35 9.44 -17.55
C TYR A 116 -10.05 8.08 -17.52
N ASP A 117 -11.11 7.98 -16.70
CA ASP A 117 -11.94 6.77 -16.65
C ASP A 117 -11.14 5.53 -16.28
N MET A 118 -10.22 5.69 -15.36
CA MET A 118 -9.40 4.57 -14.90
C MET A 118 -9.69 4.20 -13.47
N ASP A 119 -10.89 4.55 -12.98
CA ASP A 119 -11.22 4.30 -11.59
C ASP A 119 -11.81 2.91 -11.35
N GLY A 120 -11.92 2.11 -12.40
CA GLY A 120 -12.40 0.75 -12.25
C GLY A 120 -13.89 0.62 -12.17
N THR A 121 -14.63 1.69 -12.33
CA THR A 121 -16.08 1.64 -12.18
C THR A 121 -16.84 2.01 -13.44
N GLY A 122 -16.21 2.58 -14.40
CA GLY A 122 -16.88 3.16 -15.54
C GLY A 122 -16.97 2.26 -16.73
N GLN A 123 -16.53 1.07 -16.62
CA GLN A 123 -16.47 0.31 -17.80
C GLN A 123 -17.63 -0.49 -17.96
#